data_e6d283c0f37227d387caf9b959b0a2da
#
_entry.id   e6d283c0f37227d387caf9b959b0a2da
#
_cell.length_a   1.000
_cell.length_b   1.000
_cell.length_c   1.000
_cell.angle_alpha   90.00
_cell.angle_beta   90.00
_cell.angle_gamma   90.00
#
_symmetry.space_group_name_H-M   'P 1'
#
loop_
_entity.id
_entity.type
_entity.pdbx_description
1 polymer ?
#
loop_
_entity_poly.entity_id
_entity_poly.type
_entity_poly.pdbx_seq_one_letter_code
_entity_poly.pdbx_strand_id
1 'polypeptide(L)'
;MKKILATTMALALTIGAQAEKIDSTQFVAFYNYTIQTQDDEGQNVTDSIRLALLVGTRATYCTTVLAYNRDGRASSEMMNAFIMHHQNVLTDVEKSEVVALEPIYPYRYLSKEPLAKVDWTLTEDTLTISGLPCHRATGKLYGKQWTAWYTEEMPSSAGPWKLRGLPGLIVKAEDSEGIHCFTLYETKNVVKGIGTIDNPEYQRLSRKKLMEFKKKTLGNARYPKEPTYYVAEEPDDFGEMRVNGVVYYSANHMLIPQKSHVYQPLELE
;
A
#
# COMPACT_ATOMS: atom_id res chain seq x y z
N MET A 1 -38.70 -42.69 -38.28
CA MET A 1 -38.07 -42.67 -36.97
C MET A 1 -37.13 -41.45 -36.91
N LYS A 2 -37.56 -40.35 -36.30
CA LYS A 2 -36.76 -39.12 -36.16
C LYS A 2 -36.02 -39.18 -34.82
N LYS A 3 -34.70 -39.19 -34.87
CA LYS A 3 -33.85 -39.08 -33.67
C LYS A 3 -33.78 -37.62 -33.28
N ILE A 4 -34.30 -37.31 -32.10
CA ILE A 4 -34.14 -35.99 -31.45
C ILE A 4 -32.80 -36.01 -30.73
N LEU A 5 -31.89 -35.17 -31.17
CA LEU A 5 -30.60 -34.94 -30.52
C LEU A 5 -30.84 -33.85 -29.46
N ALA A 6 -30.82 -34.24 -28.20
CA ALA A 6 -30.87 -33.30 -27.07
C ALA A 6 -29.48 -32.74 -26.84
N THR A 7 -29.27 -31.47 -27.20
CA THR A 7 -28.04 -30.73 -26.89
C THR A 7 -28.15 -30.17 -25.46
N THR A 8 -27.47 -30.78 -24.52
CA THR A 8 -27.30 -30.25 -23.16
C THR A 8 -26.30 -29.08 -23.20
N MET A 9 -26.83 -27.90 -23.09
CA MET A 9 -26.04 -26.67 -22.93
C MET A 9 -25.54 -26.60 -21.50
N ALA A 10 -24.25 -26.91 -21.31
CA ALA A 10 -23.59 -26.75 -20.01
C ALA A 10 -23.41 -25.25 -19.73
N LEU A 11 -24.21 -24.74 -18.81
CA LEU A 11 -24.06 -23.37 -18.29
C LEU A 11 -22.82 -23.35 -17.41
N ALA A 12 -21.68 -22.89 -17.92
CA ALA A 12 -20.49 -22.62 -17.14
C ALA A 12 -20.77 -21.41 -16.24
N LEU A 13 -21.11 -21.68 -15.00
CA LEU A 13 -21.10 -20.67 -13.94
C LEU A 13 -19.65 -20.24 -13.73
N THR A 14 -19.27 -19.08 -14.29
CA THR A 14 -18.05 -18.39 -13.88
C THR A 14 -18.24 -17.90 -12.45
N ILE A 15 -17.85 -18.71 -11.49
CA ILE A 15 -17.69 -18.26 -10.11
C ILE A 15 -16.51 -17.29 -10.12
N GLY A 16 -16.79 -16.00 -10.21
CA GLY A 16 -15.78 -14.98 -9.95
C GLY A 16 -15.23 -15.25 -8.55
N ALA A 17 -13.92 -15.49 -8.46
CA ALA A 17 -13.24 -15.67 -7.19
C ALA A 17 -13.41 -14.39 -6.37
N GLN A 18 -14.42 -14.37 -5.50
CA GLN A 18 -14.64 -13.31 -4.55
C GLN A 18 -13.58 -13.51 -3.46
N ALA A 19 -12.80 -12.46 -3.15
CA ALA A 19 -11.80 -12.53 -2.09
C ALA A 19 -12.47 -13.04 -0.81
N GLU A 20 -11.93 -14.08 -0.20
CA GLU A 20 -12.45 -14.65 1.03
C GLU A 20 -12.35 -13.59 2.13
N LYS A 21 -13.49 -13.29 2.77
CA LYS A 21 -13.54 -12.38 3.90
C LYS A 21 -12.94 -13.05 5.13
N ILE A 22 -11.88 -12.47 5.69
CA ILE A 22 -11.19 -12.97 6.88
C ILE A 22 -11.55 -12.21 8.15
N ASP A 23 -11.94 -10.92 8.04
CA ASP A 23 -12.29 -10.09 9.18
C ASP A 23 -13.23 -8.94 8.78
N SER A 24 -13.60 -8.11 9.75
CA SER A 24 -14.31 -6.83 9.55
C SER A 24 -13.62 -5.74 10.33
N THR A 25 -13.63 -4.52 9.80
CA THR A 25 -13.04 -3.38 10.48
C THR A 25 -13.78 -3.01 11.76
N GLN A 26 -13.02 -2.66 12.78
CA GLN A 26 -13.48 -1.91 13.95
C GLN A 26 -13.45 -0.40 13.63
N PHE A 27 -12.39 0.04 12.94
CA PHE A 27 -12.23 1.39 12.43
C PHE A 27 -11.29 1.41 11.24
N VAL A 28 -11.20 2.55 10.57
CA VAL A 28 -10.21 2.82 9.50
C VAL A 28 -9.39 4.04 9.90
N ALA A 29 -8.06 3.92 9.83
CA ALA A 29 -7.12 5.00 10.08
C ALA A 29 -6.50 5.47 8.76
N PHE A 30 -6.44 6.78 8.54
CA PHE A 30 -5.93 7.38 7.31
C PHE A 30 -4.63 8.11 7.57
N TYR A 31 -3.62 7.83 6.74
CA TYR A 31 -2.28 8.37 6.88
C TYR A 31 -1.85 9.15 5.64
N ASN A 32 -1.12 10.24 5.86
CA ASN A 32 -0.23 10.78 4.85
C ASN A 32 1.11 10.03 4.97
N TYR A 33 1.53 9.41 3.90
CA TYR A 33 2.85 8.80 3.76
C TYR A 33 3.69 9.69 2.87
N THR A 34 4.76 10.23 3.39
CA THR A 34 5.70 11.09 2.66
C THR A 34 7.05 10.40 2.50
N ILE A 35 7.70 10.66 1.37
CA ILE A 35 8.98 10.07 1.00
C ILE A 35 9.88 11.21 0.50
N GLN A 36 11.02 11.41 1.15
CA GLN A 36 12.04 12.34 0.68
C GLN A 36 12.86 11.66 -0.41
N THR A 37 12.96 12.30 -1.58
CA THR A 37 13.66 11.74 -2.73
C THR A 37 14.28 12.84 -3.59
N GLN A 38 14.79 12.51 -4.76
CA GLN A 38 15.33 13.44 -5.72
C GLN A 38 14.69 13.25 -7.09
N ASP A 39 14.44 14.36 -7.79
CA ASP A 39 13.96 14.35 -9.17
C ASP A 39 15.11 14.15 -10.19
N ASP A 40 14.79 14.27 -11.49
CA ASP A 40 15.74 14.10 -12.59
C ASP A 40 16.86 15.14 -12.61
N GLU A 41 16.62 16.32 -12.07
CA GLU A 41 17.59 17.39 -11.92
C GLU A 41 18.43 17.26 -10.64
N GLY A 42 18.18 16.23 -9.81
CA GLY A 42 18.85 16.00 -8.53
C GLY A 42 18.38 16.92 -7.42
N GLN A 43 17.23 17.58 -7.59
CA GLN A 43 16.65 18.43 -6.57
C GLN A 43 15.86 17.57 -5.55
N ASN A 44 15.96 17.93 -4.29
CA ASN A 44 15.19 17.26 -3.26
C ASN A 44 13.70 17.55 -3.43
N VAL A 45 12.90 16.52 -3.50
CA VAL A 45 11.45 16.56 -3.62
C VAL A 45 10.80 15.65 -2.59
N THR A 46 9.54 15.91 -2.28
CA THR A 46 8.75 15.09 -1.36
C THR A 46 7.60 14.46 -2.12
N ASP A 47 7.60 13.14 -2.22
CA ASP A 47 6.44 12.37 -2.67
C ASP A 47 5.45 12.18 -1.54
N SER A 48 4.17 12.14 -1.86
CA SER A 48 3.11 11.95 -0.87
C SER A 48 2.04 10.99 -1.38
N ILE A 49 1.68 10.03 -0.53
CA ILE A 49 0.66 9.02 -0.80
C ILE A 49 -0.31 8.98 0.38
N ARG A 50 -1.62 9.00 0.12
CA ARG A 50 -2.63 8.78 1.15
C ARG A 50 -2.93 7.30 1.32
N LEU A 51 -2.83 6.82 2.55
CA LEU A 51 -3.07 5.42 2.90
C LEU A 51 -4.30 5.29 3.77
N ALA A 52 -5.00 4.16 3.62
CA ALA A 52 -6.05 3.69 4.49
C ALA A 52 -5.60 2.40 5.16
N LEU A 53 -5.58 2.38 6.48
CA LEU A 53 -5.36 1.22 7.31
C LEU A 53 -6.70 0.73 7.86
N LEU A 54 -7.20 -0.35 7.32
CA LEU A 54 -8.39 -1.06 7.82
C LEU A 54 -7.96 -1.89 9.02
N VAL A 55 -8.53 -1.61 10.19
CA VAL A 55 -8.17 -2.29 11.44
C VAL A 55 -9.32 -3.17 11.90
N GLY A 56 -9.13 -4.47 11.88
CA GLY A 56 -10.01 -5.48 12.45
C GLY A 56 -9.43 -6.06 13.75
N THR A 57 -10.08 -7.09 14.28
CA THR A 57 -9.62 -7.81 15.48
C THR A 57 -8.52 -8.81 15.20
N ARG A 58 -8.60 -9.47 14.04
CA ARG A 58 -7.71 -10.58 13.62
C ARG A 58 -6.77 -10.16 12.50
N ALA A 59 -7.18 -9.17 11.70
CA ALA A 59 -6.42 -8.74 10.54
C ALA A 59 -6.39 -7.22 10.40
N THR A 60 -5.34 -6.72 9.75
CA THR A 60 -5.26 -5.34 9.27
C THR A 60 -4.94 -5.33 7.78
N TYR A 61 -5.46 -4.35 7.06
CA TYR A 61 -5.14 -4.16 5.64
C TYR A 61 -4.78 -2.71 5.37
N CYS A 62 -3.51 -2.47 5.01
CA CYS A 62 -3.00 -1.18 4.62
C CYS A 62 -2.97 -1.06 3.09
N THR A 63 -3.64 -0.07 2.55
CA THR A 63 -3.75 0.17 1.11
C THR A 63 -3.80 1.67 0.82
N THR A 64 -3.85 2.07 -0.44
CA THR A 64 -4.05 3.48 -0.78
C THR A 64 -5.51 3.90 -0.56
N VAL A 65 -5.73 5.19 -0.27
CA VAL A 65 -7.10 5.76 -0.17
C VAL A 65 -7.85 5.57 -1.48
N LEU A 66 -7.17 5.65 -2.62
CA LEU A 66 -7.76 5.41 -3.93
C LEU A 66 -8.34 3.99 -4.04
N ALA A 67 -7.56 2.97 -3.67
CA ALA A 67 -8.03 1.58 -3.66
C ALA A 67 -9.14 1.35 -2.62
N TYR A 68 -9.02 1.97 -1.45
CA TYR A 68 -10.04 1.92 -0.40
C TYR A 68 -11.39 2.47 -0.88
N ASN A 69 -11.42 3.62 -1.55
CA ASN A 69 -12.64 4.26 -2.05
C ASN A 69 -13.33 3.46 -3.18
N ARG A 70 -12.58 2.62 -3.87
CA ARG A 70 -13.07 1.78 -4.97
C ARG A 70 -13.32 0.33 -4.55
N ASP A 71 -13.42 0.05 -3.26
CA ASP A 71 -13.60 -1.30 -2.70
C ASP A 71 -12.59 -2.33 -3.25
N GLY A 72 -11.34 -1.90 -3.43
CA GLY A 72 -10.28 -2.71 -4.01
C GLY A 72 -10.36 -2.89 -5.53
N ARG A 73 -11.33 -2.26 -6.20
CA ARG A 73 -11.50 -2.32 -7.66
C ARG A 73 -10.71 -1.27 -8.42
N ALA A 74 -9.68 -0.68 -7.82
CA ALA A 74 -8.80 0.21 -8.58
C ALA A 74 -8.27 -0.55 -9.79
N SER A 75 -8.49 0.01 -11.00
CA SER A 75 -7.98 -0.61 -12.22
C SER A 75 -6.47 -0.76 -12.09
N SER A 76 -5.98 -1.88 -12.58
CA SER A 76 -4.58 -2.27 -12.46
C SER A 76 -3.60 -1.21 -12.95
N GLU A 77 -4.00 -0.44 -13.90
CA GLU A 77 -3.15 0.51 -14.63
C GLU A 77 -2.95 1.84 -13.89
N MET A 78 -3.99 2.33 -13.21
CA MET A 78 -3.89 3.56 -12.43
C MET A 78 -3.00 3.43 -11.19
N MET A 79 -2.97 2.23 -10.58
CA MET A 79 -2.20 2.03 -9.34
C MET A 79 -0.70 1.91 -9.58
N ASN A 80 -0.27 1.53 -10.78
CA ASN A 80 1.14 1.24 -11.03
C ASN A 80 2.00 2.50 -11.17
N ALA A 81 1.38 3.61 -11.57
CA ALA A 81 2.11 4.80 -11.94
C ALA A 81 2.58 5.66 -10.75
N PHE A 82 1.82 5.66 -9.65
CA PHE A 82 2.06 6.56 -8.51
C PHE A 82 2.61 5.89 -7.27
N ILE A 83 2.67 4.54 -7.23
CA ILE A 83 2.74 3.82 -5.96
C ILE A 83 3.96 2.92 -5.85
N MET A 84 5.08 3.41 -6.32
CA MET A 84 6.32 2.65 -6.30
C MET A 84 6.87 2.35 -4.94
N HIS A 85 6.61 3.23 -4.02
CA HIS A 85 7.12 3.10 -2.67
C HIS A 85 6.12 2.42 -1.73
N HIS A 86 4.88 2.14 -2.22
CA HIS A 86 3.85 1.58 -1.38
C HIS A 86 3.57 0.11 -1.68
N GLN A 87 3.48 -0.67 -0.63
CA GLN A 87 2.99 -2.04 -0.62
C GLN A 87 1.54 -2.04 -0.11
N ASN A 88 0.65 -2.78 -0.77
CA ASN A 88 -0.60 -3.17 -0.12
C ASN A 88 -0.29 -4.32 0.83
N VAL A 89 -0.55 -4.13 2.11
CA VAL A 89 -0.13 -5.07 3.16
C VAL A 89 -1.33 -5.60 3.92
N LEU A 90 -1.56 -6.89 3.83
CA LEU A 90 -2.50 -7.62 4.68
C LEU A 90 -1.69 -8.30 5.79
N THR A 91 -2.02 -7.99 7.04
CA THR A 91 -1.47 -8.69 8.20
C THR A 91 -2.56 -9.54 8.83
N ASP A 92 -2.38 -10.84 8.82
CA ASP A 92 -3.21 -11.80 9.54
C ASP A 92 -2.52 -12.11 10.88
N VAL A 93 -3.05 -11.53 11.96
CA VAL A 93 -2.47 -11.64 13.30
C VAL A 93 -2.64 -13.05 13.86
N GLU A 94 -3.76 -13.69 13.55
CA GLU A 94 -4.09 -15.03 14.02
C GLU A 94 -3.16 -16.06 13.39
N LYS A 95 -2.87 -15.91 12.10
CA LYS A 95 -1.92 -16.78 11.40
C LYS A 95 -0.46 -16.36 11.56
N SER A 96 -0.21 -15.20 12.18
CA SER A 96 1.14 -14.63 12.26
C SER A 96 1.79 -14.49 10.87
N GLU A 97 1.02 -14.07 9.87
CA GLU A 97 1.43 -13.95 8.47
C GLU A 97 1.20 -12.53 7.94
N VAL A 98 2.13 -12.09 7.12
CA VAL A 98 2.00 -10.87 6.31
C VAL A 98 1.97 -11.26 4.83
N VAL A 99 0.99 -10.73 4.11
CA VAL A 99 0.89 -10.83 2.64
C VAL A 99 1.07 -9.43 2.08
N ALA A 100 2.14 -9.23 1.30
CA ALA A 100 2.43 -7.96 0.67
C ALA A 100 2.27 -8.06 -0.85
N LEU A 101 1.53 -7.11 -1.43
CA LEU A 101 1.40 -6.92 -2.86
C LEU A 101 2.18 -5.68 -3.27
N GLU A 102 3.20 -5.88 -4.10
CA GLU A 102 4.04 -4.82 -4.64
C GLU A 102 3.86 -4.68 -6.15
N PRO A 103 3.40 -3.53 -6.63
CA PRO A 103 3.40 -3.23 -8.05
C PRO A 103 4.82 -2.85 -8.48
N ILE A 104 5.46 -3.67 -9.31
CA ILE A 104 6.72 -3.34 -9.99
C ILE A 104 6.49 -3.59 -11.47
N TYR A 105 6.28 -2.50 -12.20
CA TYR A 105 5.91 -2.56 -13.63
C TYR A 105 6.85 -3.49 -14.43
N PRO A 106 6.31 -4.32 -15.35
CA PRO A 106 4.89 -4.41 -15.74
C PRO A 106 4.06 -5.39 -14.90
N TYR A 107 4.60 -5.95 -13.83
CA TYR A 107 3.97 -7.01 -13.05
C TYR A 107 3.57 -6.55 -11.65
N ARG A 108 2.79 -7.40 -10.99
CA ARG A 108 2.48 -7.31 -9.57
C ARG A 108 3.02 -8.55 -8.87
N TYR A 109 3.74 -8.30 -7.81
CA TYR A 109 4.39 -9.35 -7.04
C TYR A 109 3.70 -9.52 -5.69
N LEU A 110 3.31 -10.75 -5.40
CA LEU A 110 2.75 -11.14 -4.12
C LEU A 110 3.82 -11.91 -3.34
N SER A 111 4.12 -11.45 -2.15
CA SER A 111 4.99 -12.18 -1.21
C SER A 111 4.24 -12.50 0.08
N LYS A 112 4.60 -13.62 0.69
CA LYS A 112 4.16 -14.02 2.02
C LYS A 112 5.38 -14.17 2.92
N GLU A 113 5.24 -13.68 4.15
CA GLU A 113 6.29 -13.74 5.15
C GLU A 113 5.68 -13.92 6.55
N PRO A 114 6.43 -14.48 7.50
CA PRO A 114 6.02 -14.46 8.90
C PRO A 114 5.86 -13.02 9.40
N LEU A 115 4.90 -12.81 10.29
CA LEU A 115 4.72 -11.53 10.96
C LEU A 115 5.95 -11.18 11.79
N ALA A 116 6.68 -10.15 11.37
CA ALA A 116 7.85 -9.69 12.10
C ALA A 116 7.43 -9.06 13.44
N LYS A 117 8.18 -9.38 14.48
CA LYS A 117 8.08 -8.70 15.77
C LYS A 117 9.05 -7.53 15.79
N VAL A 118 8.56 -6.36 16.13
CA VAL A 118 9.41 -5.19 16.39
C VAL A 118 9.67 -5.13 17.89
N ASP A 119 10.94 -5.15 18.29
CA ASP A 119 11.34 -4.96 19.68
C ASP A 119 11.42 -3.45 19.94
N TRP A 120 10.28 -2.89 20.41
CA TRP A 120 10.15 -1.48 20.71
C TRP A 120 10.78 -1.13 22.06
N THR A 121 11.57 -0.05 22.07
CA THR A 121 12.03 0.61 23.28
C THR A 121 11.12 1.82 23.51
N LEU A 122 10.31 1.77 24.56
CA LEU A 122 9.44 2.86 24.96
C LEU A 122 10.27 3.97 25.65
N THR A 123 9.90 5.23 25.43
CA THR A 123 10.51 6.38 26.09
C THR A 123 9.45 7.16 26.88
N GLU A 124 9.89 8.08 27.73
CA GLU A 124 8.98 8.94 28.50
C GLU A 124 8.51 10.17 27.72
N ASP A 125 9.00 10.31 26.48
CA ASP A 125 8.63 11.45 25.65
C ASP A 125 7.14 11.38 25.26
N THR A 126 6.47 12.51 25.37
CA THR A 126 5.06 12.67 25.00
C THR A 126 4.89 13.82 24.01
N LEU A 127 3.93 13.71 23.14
CA LEU A 127 3.59 14.74 22.15
C LEU A 127 2.11 14.62 21.76
N THR A 128 1.44 15.73 21.51
CA THR A 128 0.09 15.70 20.92
C THR A 128 0.20 15.74 19.40
N ILE A 129 -0.32 14.73 18.73
CA ILE A 129 -0.34 14.61 17.26
C ILE A 129 -1.79 14.39 16.81
N SER A 130 -2.26 15.21 15.88
CA SER A 130 -3.65 15.16 15.39
C SER A 130 -4.71 15.19 16.51
N GLY A 131 -4.42 15.91 17.59
CA GLY A 131 -5.29 16.03 18.77
C GLY A 131 -5.21 14.85 19.74
N LEU A 132 -4.39 13.83 19.48
CA LEU A 132 -4.23 12.64 20.30
C LEU A 132 -2.96 12.74 21.17
N PRO A 133 -3.03 12.43 22.48
CA PRO A 133 -1.83 12.28 23.31
C PRO A 133 -1.08 11.04 22.87
N CYS A 134 0.21 11.20 22.60
CA CYS A 134 1.05 10.15 22.08
C CYS A 134 2.30 9.96 22.93
N HIS A 135 2.75 8.71 23.02
CA HIS A 135 4.01 8.29 23.63
C HIS A 135 4.99 7.88 22.52
N ARG A 136 6.27 8.07 22.77
CA ARG A 136 7.33 7.74 21.82
C ARG A 136 7.89 6.35 22.08
N ALA A 137 8.22 5.69 20.97
CA ALA A 137 8.98 4.44 20.98
C ALA A 137 9.99 4.42 19.82
N THR A 138 11.08 3.66 19.99
CA THR A 138 12.05 3.41 18.92
C THR A 138 12.23 1.91 18.72
N GLY A 139 12.47 1.47 17.48
CA GLY A 139 12.64 0.04 17.16
C GLY A 139 13.24 -0.17 15.79
N LYS A 140 13.66 -1.41 15.50
CA LYS A 140 14.19 -1.80 14.19
C LYS A 140 13.21 -2.69 13.45
N LEU A 141 13.01 -2.41 12.17
CA LEU A 141 12.25 -3.25 11.27
C LEU A 141 12.85 -3.19 9.87
N TYR A 142 13.09 -4.36 9.27
CA TYR A 142 13.59 -4.51 7.89
C TYR A 142 14.81 -3.64 7.55
N GLY A 143 15.80 -3.66 8.44
CA GLY A 143 17.06 -2.94 8.26
C GLY A 143 17.02 -1.44 8.58
N LYS A 144 15.85 -0.87 8.87
CA LYS A 144 15.68 0.53 9.23
C LYS A 144 15.40 0.71 10.72
N GLN A 145 15.94 1.79 11.30
CA GLN A 145 15.60 2.26 12.62
C GLN A 145 14.39 3.19 12.50
N TRP A 146 13.36 2.95 13.31
CA TRP A 146 12.11 3.70 13.33
C TRP A 146 11.94 4.43 14.65
N THR A 147 11.42 5.65 14.58
CA THR A 147 10.79 6.37 15.70
C THR A 147 9.29 6.36 15.46
N ALA A 148 8.52 5.84 16.41
CA ALA A 148 7.08 5.80 16.37
C ALA A 148 6.47 6.57 17.53
N TRP A 149 5.33 7.21 17.26
CA TRP A 149 4.46 7.85 18.23
C TRP A 149 3.12 7.12 18.20
N TYR A 150 2.68 6.63 19.34
CA TYR A 150 1.46 5.84 19.47
C TYR A 150 0.54 6.41 20.53
N THR A 151 -0.77 6.17 20.39
CA THR A 151 -1.77 6.62 21.36
C THR A 151 -2.50 5.43 21.98
N GLU A 152 -2.64 5.45 23.29
CA GLU A 152 -3.42 4.44 24.03
C GLU A 152 -4.93 4.74 24.03
N GLU A 153 -5.35 5.94 23.59
CA GLU A 153 -6.77 6.25 23.38
C GLU A 153 -7.43 5.39 22.29
N MET A 154 -6.60 4.82 21.42
CA MET A 154 -7.02 3.83 20.44
C MET A 154 -6.32 2.49 20.72
N PRO A 155 -6.92 1.59 21.51
CA PRO A 155 -6.28 0.37 21.99
C PRO A 155 -6.15 -0.67 20.88
N SER A 156 -5.24 -0.44 19.96
CA SER A 156 -4.94 -1.31 18.83
C SER A 156 -3.44 -1.34 18.60
N SER A 157 -2.84 -2.52 18.55
CA SER A 157 -1.40 -2.66 18.24
C SER A 157 -1.08 -2.44 16.75
N ALA A 158 -2.01 -1.89 15.97
CA ALA A 158 -1.87 -1.65 14.55
C ALA A 158 -1.07 -0.38 14.24
N GLY A 159 -0.55 -0.33 13.02
CA GLY A 159 0.11 0.84 12.45
C GLY A 159 0.17 0.74 10.92
N PRO A 160 0.61 1.81 10.24
CA PRO A 160 0.71 1.85 8.79
C PRO A 160 1.77 0.85 8.29
N TRP A 161 1.57 0.37 7.06
CA TRP A 161 2.43 -0.60 6.42
C TRP A 161 2.59 -1.87 7.27
N LYS A 162 3.81 -2.26 7.66
CA LYS A 162 4.13 -3.42 8.51
C LYS A 162 4.48 -3.04 9.96
N LEU A 163 4.43 -1.73 10.29
CA LEU A 163 4.71 -1.24 11.63
C LEU A 163 3.56 -1.57 12.58
N ARG A 164 3.88 -2.17 13.73
CA ARG A 164 2.89 -2.59 14.73
C ARG A 164 3.53 -3.01 16.05
N GLY A 165 2.70 -3.37 17.02
CA GLY A 165 3.15 -4.03 18.26
C GLY A 165 3.34 -3.10 19.44
N LEU A 166 2.98 -1.82 19.32
CA LEU A 166 2.91 -0.87 20.44
C LEU A 166 1.58 -1.03 21.20
N PRO A 167 1.49 -0.55 22.46
CA PRO A 167 0.27 -0.66 23.29
C PRO A 167 -0.95 0.11 22.76
N GLY A 168 -0.78 0.87 21.68
CA GLY A 168 -1.82 1.65 21.03
C GLY A 168 -1.55 1.86 19.55
N LEU A 169 -2.49 2.54 18.86
CA LEU A 169 -2.37 2.84 17.43
C LEU A 169 -1.16 3.72 17.17
N ILE A 170 -0.34 3.34 16.18
CA ILE A 170 0.78 4.18 15.72
C ILE A 170 0.20 5.38 14.96
N VAL A 171 0.38 6.58 15.52
CA VAL A 171 -0.11 7.85 14.95
C VAL A 171 0.90 8.47 13.99
N LYS A 172 2.20 8.38 14.33
CA LYS A 172 3.29 8.81 13.45
C LYS A 172 4.42 7.78 13.51
N ALA A 173 5.06 7.53 12.37
CA ALA A 173 6.30 6.77 12.32
C ALA A 173 7.23 7.35 11.26
N GLU A 174 8.52 7.45 11.60
CA GLU A 174 9.54 8.04 10.75
C GLU A 174 10.83 7.23 10.86
N ASP A 175 11.49 6.95 9.73
CA ASP A 175 12.80 6.30 9.78
C ASP A 175 13.90 7.29 10.22
N SER A 176 15.03 6.76 10.71
CA SER A 176 16.11 7.58 11.26
C SER A 176 16.77 8.51 10.25
N GLU A 177 16.58 8.23 8.96
CA GLU A 177 17.10 9.05 7.86
C GLU A 177 16.15 10.18 7.46
N GLY A 178 14.89 10.16 8.00
CA GLY A 178 13.84 11.12 7.65
C GLY A 178 13.33 10.94 6.21
N ILE A 179 13.62 9.79 5.59
CA ILE A 179 13.20 9.50 4.21
C ILE A 179 11.73 9.11 4.19
N HIS A 180 11.31 8.22 5.07
CA HIS A 180 9.94 7.69 5.13
C HIS A 180 9.23 8.20 6.37
N CYS A 181 8.08 8.86 6.20
CA CYS A 181 7.26 9.32 7.31
C CYS A 181 5.78 9.02 7.06
N PHE A 182 5.15 8.34 8.01
CA PHE A 182 3.72 8.11 8.08
C PHE A 182 3.12 9.00 9.17
N THR A 183 2.06 9.75 8.86
CA THR A 183 1.36 10.60 9.83
C THR A 183 -0.14 10.43 9.71
N LEU A 184 -0.79 10.03 10.80
CA LEU A 184 -2.25 9.91 10.90
C LEU A 184 -2.89 11.30 10.72
N TYR A 185 -3.94 11.39 9.91
CA TYR A 185 -4.70 12.63 9.79
C TYR A 185 -6.21 12.47 10.06
N GLU A 186 -6.73 11.23 10.01
CA GLU A 186 -8.15 10.97 10.24
C GLU A 186 -8.39 9.52 10.68
N THR A 187 -9.45 9.31 11.48
CA THR A 187 -10.00 7.98 11.75
C THR A 187 -11.50 7.96 11.52
N LYS A 188 -12.04 6.82 11.06
CA LYS A 188 -13.47 6.63 10.82
C LYS A 188 -13.96 5.29 11.39
N ASN A 189 -15.05 5.32 12.13
CA ASN A 189 -15.74 4.11 12.57
C ASN A 189 -16.65 3.62 11.43
N VAL A 190 -16.11 2.77 10.58
CA VAL A 190 -16.81 2.21 9.41
C VAL A 190 -16.61 0.70 9.41
N VAL A 191 -17.70 -0.04 9.19
CA VAL A 191 -17.64 -1.50 9.05
C VAL A 191 -17.43 -1.85 7.59
N LYS A 192 -16.22 -2.35 7.26
CA LYS A 192 -15.86 -2.92 5.95
C LYS A 192 -15.28 -4.33 6.12
N GLY A 193 -15.43 -5.17 5.10
CA GLY A 193 -14.75 -6.47 5.07
C GLY A 193 -13.26 -6.30 4.84
N ILE A 194 -12.46 -7.10 5.55
CA ILE A 194 -11.05 -7.33 5.24
C ILE A 194 -10.98 -8.71 4.58
N GLY A 195 -10.55 -8.75 3.32
CA GLY A 195 -10.45 -9.97 2.53
C GLY A 195 -9.02 -10.37 2.25
N THR A 196 -8.84 -11.57 1.69
CA THR A 196 -7.54 -12.05 1.22
C THR A 196 -7.03 -11.22 0.05
N ILE A 197 -5.71 -11.03 -0.03
CA ILE A 197 -5.06 -10.55 -1.24
C ILE A 197 -4.68 -11.80 -2.05
N ASP A 198 -5.48 -12.12 -3.04
CA ASP A 198 -5.16 -13.23 -3.95
C ASP A 198 -5.74 -12.96 -5.35
N ASN A 199 -4.87 -13.07 -6.35
CA ASN A 199 -5.24 -13.01 -7.76
C ASN A 199 -4.28 -13.90 -8.53
N PRO A 200 -4.78 -14.78 -9.42
CA PRO A 200 -3.94 -15.67 -10.24
C PRO A 200 -2.95 -14.93 -11.16
N GLU A 201 -3.23 -13.67 -11.50
CA GLU A 201 -2.34 -12.84 -12.33
C GLU A 201 -1.11 -12.33 -11.57
N TYR A 202 -1.08 -12.41 -10.23
CA TYR A 202 0.04 -11.94 -9.45
C TYR A 202 1.21 -12.92 -9.50
N GLN A 203 2.42 -12.39 -9.74
CA GLN A 203 3.66 -13.16 -9.67
C GLN A 203 3.99 -13.45 -8.20
N ARG A 204 4.03 -14.73 -7.82
CA ARG A 204 4.35 -15.12 -6.43
C ARG A 204 5.83 -15.32 -6.25
N LEU A 205 6.43 -14.53 -5.37
CA LEU A 205 7.83 -14.64 -4.99
C LEU A 205 7.94 -14.77 -3.47
N SER A 206 8.97 -15.50 -3.01
CA SER A 206 9.35 -15.36 -1.60
C SER A 206 9.89 -13.94 -1.37
N ARG A 207 9.72 -13.41 -0.14
CA ARG A 207 10.26 -12.09 0.22
C ARG A 207 11.73 -11.95 -0.19
N LYS A 208 12.57 -12.93 0.12
CA LYS A 208 14.00 -12.94 -0.25
C LYS A 208 14.21 -12.70 -1.75
N LYS A 209 13.52 -13.48 -2.60
CA LYS A 209 13.63 -13.33 -4.06
C LYS A 209 13.10 -11.96 -4.54
N LEU A 210 12.05 -11.47 -3.91
CA LEU A 210 11.50 -10.15 -4.23
C LEU A 210 12.49 -9.04 -3.87
N MET A 211 13.15 -9.11 -2.72
CA MET A 211 14.19 -8.15 -2.31
C MET A 211 15.41 -8.19 -3.24
N GLU A 212 15.88 -9.38 -3.62
CA GLU A 212 16.96 -9.53 -4.62
C GLU A 212 16.57 -8.92 -5.97
N PHE A 213 15.32 -9.16 -6.41
CA PHE A 213 14.77 -8.59 -7.64
C PHE A 213 14.68 -7.05 -7.56
N LYS A 214 14.17 -6.50 -6.47
CA LYS A 214 14.09 -5.05 -6.23
C LYS A 214 15.48 -4.41 -6.26
N LYS A 215 16.45 -4.99 -5.55
CA LYS A 215 17.82 -4.50 -5.53
C LYS A 215 18.45 -4.46 -6.93
N LYS A 216 18.20 -5.50 -7.73
CA LYS A 216 18.72 -5.58 -9.11
C LYS A 216 18.00 -4.60 -10.05
N THR A 217 16.69 -4.44 -9.90
CA THR A 217 15.84 -3.71 -10.86
C THR A 217 15.69 -2.24 -10.49
N LEU A 218 15.58 -1.93 -9.19
CA LEU A 218 15.29 -0.60 -8.69
C LEU A 218 16.50 0.06 -7.97
N GLY A 219 17.50 -0.70 -7.55
CA GLY A 219 18.54 -0.30 -6.60
C GLY A 219 19.33 0.97 -6.91
N ASN A 220 19.47 1.35 -8.20
CA ASN A 220 20.02 2.65 -8.63
C ASN A 220 19.16 3.24 -9.75
N ALA A 221 17.92 2.80 -9.85
CA ALA A 221 17.06 3.21 -10.91
C ALA A 221 16.30 4.44 -10.52
N ARG A 222 16.32 5.42 -11.37
CA ARG A 222 15.28 6.42 -11.40
C ARG A 222 14.03 5.75 -11.97
N TYR A 223 12.94 5.91 -11.32
CA TYR A 223 11.68 5.31 -11.74
C TYR A 223 10.67 6.41 -12.08
N PRO A 224 9.82 6.16 -13.05
CA PRO A 224 9.81 5.04 -13.99
C PRO A 224 10.91 5.16 -15.03
N LYS A 225 11.57 4.07 -15.36
CA LYS A 225 12.55 4.03 -16.46
C LYS A 225 11.89 4.14 -17.83
N GLU A 226 10.63 3.81 -17.90
CA GLU A 226 9.86 3.82 -19.13
C GLU A 226 8.58 4.63 -18.96
N PRO A 227 8.03 5.17 -20.05
CA PRO A 227 6.77 5.90 -20.02
C PRO A 227 5.69 5.04 -19.38
N THR A 228 5.04 5.58 -18.39
CA THR A 228 3.95 4.90 -17.68
C THR A 228 2.64 5.46 -18.16
N TYR A 229 1.65 4.60 -18.39
CA TYR A 229 0.31 5.02 -18.71
C TYR A 229 -0.37 5.51 -17.44
N TYR A 230 -0.95 6.68 -17.51
CA TYR A 230 -1.79 7.22 -16.46
C TYR A 230 -3.23 7.20 -16.92
N VAL A 231 -4.09 6.64 -16.09
CA VAL A 231 -5.52 6.90 -16.17
C VAL A 231 -5.83 7.80 -15.00
N ALA A 232 -6.15 9.05 -15.25
CA ALA A 232 -6.50 9.98 -14.20
C ALA A 232 -7.91 9.72 -13.67
N GLU A 233 -8.18 10.37 -12.56
CA GLU A 233 -9.52 10.56 -12.05
C GLU A 233 -10.27 11.37 -13.09
N GLU A 234 -11.47 10.92 -13.48
CA GLU A 234 -12.43 11.55 -14.40
C GLU A 234 -11.82 12.52 -15.42
N PRO A 235 -11.90 12.26 -16.71
CA PRO A 235 -11.55 13.26 -17.72
C PRO A 235 -12.45 14.47 -17.49
N ASP A 236 -11.89 15.67 -17.58
CA ASP A 236 -12.73 16.85 -17.72
C ASP A 236 -13.55 16.75 -19.03
N ASP A 237 -14.49 17.68 -19.23
CA ASP A 237 -15.36 17.71 -20.40
C ASP A 237 -14.61 17.77 -21.75
N PHE A 238 -13.29 17.97 -21.71
CA PHE A 238 -12.39 18.03 -22.88
C PHE A 238 -11.48 16.80 -23.00
N GLY A 239 -11.58 15.83 -22.12
CA GLY A 239 -10.67 14.69 -22.07
C GLY A 239 -9.28 15.04 -21.54
N GLU A 240 -9.13 16.17 -20.90
CA GLU A 240 -7.92 16.63 -20.25
C GLU A 240 -7.88 16.15 -18.79
N MET A 241 -6.76 15.64 -18.38
CA MET A 241 -6.55 15.09 -17.05
C MET A 241 -5.33 15.73 -16.40
N ARG A 242 -5.41 16.06 -15.11
CA ARG A 242 -4.30 16.65 -14.37
C ARG A 242 -3.86 15.75 -13.22
N VAL A 243 -2.61 15.37 -13.25
CA VAL A 243 -2.00 14.59 -12.17
C VAL A 243 -0.73 15.32 -11.74
N ASN A 244 -0.65 15.70 -10.47
CA ASN A 244 0.49 16.45 -9.90
C ASN A 244 0.88 17.69 -10.74
N GLY A 245 -0.12 18.39 -11.31
CA GLY A 245 0.10 19.58 -12.12
C GLY A 245 0.47 19.32 -13.59
N VAL A 246 0.65 18.08 -13.98
CA VAL A 246 0.91 17.70 -15.38
C VAL A 246 -0.40 17.40 -16.08
N VAL A 247 -0.59 17.95 -17.28
CA VAL A 247 -1.80 17.78 -18.10
C VAL A 247 -1.62 16.59 -19.03
N TYR A 248 -2.64 15.74 -19.08
CA TYR A 248 -2.70 14.55 -19.92
C TYR A 248 -3.94 14.63 -20.83
N TYR A 249 -3.85 14.14 -22.03
CA TYR A 249 -4.96 14.11 -22.98
C TYR A 249 -5.47 12.68 -23.17
N SER A 250 -6.71 12.42 -22.79
CA SER A 250 -7.30 11.06 -22.80
C SER A 250 -7.55 10.49 -24.19
N ALA A 251 -7.69 11.35 -25.20
CA ALA A 251 -8.11 10.93 -26.56
C ALA A 251 -7.09 10.04 -27.29
N ASN A 252 -5.83 10.00 -26.87
CA ASN A 252 -4.76 9.31 -27.61
C ASN A 252 -3.89 8.39 -26.76
N HIS A 253 -4.23 8.09 -25.51
CA HIS A 253 -3.38 7.30 -24.61
C HIS A 253 -1.90 7.72 -24.67
N MET A 254 -1.66 9.04 -24.70
CA MET A 254 -0.29 9.53 -24.85
C MET A 254 0.54 9.09 -23.65
N LEU A 255 1.64 8.43 -23.96
CA LEU A 255 2.71 8.15 -23.01
C LEU A 255 3.36 9.48 -22.64
N ILE A 256 3.21 9.91 -21.42
CA ILE A 256 3.89 11.11 -20.95
C ILE A 256 5.06 10.65 -20.11
N PRO A 257 6.29 11.04 -20.47
CA PRO A 257 7.44 10.80 -19.63
C PRO A 257 7.23 11.49 -18.29
N GLN A 258 7.13 10.70 -17.22
CA GLN A 258 7.18 11.26 -15.88
C GLN A 258 8.58 11.74 -15.58
N LYS A 259 8.65 12.81 -14.78
CA LYS A 259 9.86 13.07 -14.02
C LYS A 259 10.12 11.84 -13.14
N SER A 260 11.22 11.17 -13.37
CA SER A 260 11.58 10.01 -12.57
C SER A 260 12.15 10.46 -11.25
N HIS A 261 11.70 9.89 -10.16
CA HIS A 261 12.25 10.12 -8.84
C HIS A 261 13.17 8.95 -8.46
N VAL A 262 14.17 9.22 -7.63
CA VAL A 262 15.05 8.18 -7.12
C VAL A 262 14.25 7.23 -6.22
N TYR A 263 14.32 5.93 -6.49
CA TYR A 263 13.65 4.94 -5.64
C TYR A 263 14.28 4.89 -4.25
N GLN A 264 13.47 5.09 -3.24
CA GLN A 264 13.84 4.99 -1.82
C GLN A 264 13.28 3.69 -1.23
N PRO A 265 14.12 2.69 -0.92
CA PRO A 265 13.63 1.42 -0.41
C PRO A 265 13.08 1.56 1.00
N LEU A 266 11.86 1.06 1.22
CA LEU A 266 11.23 0.99 2.53
C LEU A 266 11.80 -0.16 3.37
N GLU A 267 12.33 -1.18 2.72
CA GLU A 267 12.98 -2.35 3.30
C GLU A 267 14.41 -2.49 2.76
N LEU A 268 15.38 -2.72 3.64
CA LEU A 268 16.79 -2.88 3.28
C LEU A 268 17.25 -4.34 3.34
N GLU A 269 16.55 -5.21 4.07
CA GLU A 269 16.86 -6.63 4.29
C GLU A 269 15.60 -7.53 4.35
#